data_f616cee41490d1392919fc7b5f1016c8
#
_entry.id   f616cee41490d1392919fc7b5f1016c8
#
_cell.length_a   1.000
_cell.length_b   1.000
_cell.length_c   1.000
_cell.angle_alpha   90.00
_cell.angle_beta   90.00
_cell.angle_gamma   90.00
#
_symmetry.space_group_name_H-M   'P 1'
#
loop_
_entity.id
_entity.type
_entity.pdbx_description
1 polymer ?
#
loop_
_entity_poly.entity_id
_entity_poly.type
_entity_poly.pdbx_seq_one_letter_code
_entity_poly.pdbx_strand_id
1 'polypeptide(L)'
;DEWSGDAGGGNWIVMQMYRKVYENLILKDVNTPLVMEYVKAMNLGSKVDFINSWSDLKDGENTECKVLHRKIIQLFFELLERSNPEVQALANQMIKCAAYTIDAAVRELHFFGEKIPVYLSGSILTKAASSGYLSMLKEALSCICQGKLEVHMCAKRPVEGAVQLLKG
;
A
#
# COMPACT_ATOMS: atom_id res chain seq x y z
N ASP A 1 -12.71 0.00 -0.23
CA ASP A 1 -13.11 0.78 0.93
C ASP A 1 -12.58 0.10 2.19
N GLU A 2 -12.39 0.81 3.29
CA GLU A 2 -11.76 0.33 4.55
C GLU A 2 -12.43 -0.94 5.11
N TRP A 3 -13.69 -1.15 4.78
CA TRP A 3 -14.52 -2.28 5.22
C TRP A 3 -14.46 -3.50 4.29
N SER A 4 -13.96 -3.32 3.07
CA SER A 4 -13.94 -4.35 2.03
C SER A 4 -12.60 -5.09 1.88
N GLY A 5 -11.68 -4.91 2.81
CA GLY A 5 -10.37 -5.57 2.75
C GLY A 5 -9.35 -4.92 1.81
N ASP A 6 -9.57 -3.69 1.37
CA ASP A 6 -8.64 -2.92 0.52
C ASP A 6 -7.42 -2.36 1.30
N ALA A 7 -7.02 -3.09 2.34
CA ALA A 7 -5.81 -2.75 3.07
C ALA A 7 -4.59 -2.93 2.16
N GLY A 8 -4.02 -1.80 1.73
CA GLY A 8 -2.87 -1.78 0.82
C GLY A 8 -3.13 -1.15 -0.54
N GLY A 9 -4.35 -0.73 -0.82
CA GLY A 9 -4.66 0.15 -1.94
C GLY A 9 -4.09 1.56 -1.77
N GLY A 10 -4.04 2.34 -2.86
CA GLY A 10 -3.49 3.70 -2.82
C GLY A 10 -4.18 4.60 -1.80
N ASN A 11 -5.50 4.54 -1.71
CA ASN A 11 -6.27 5.32 -0.75
C ASN A 11 -5.95 4.94 0.70
N TRP A 12 -5.79 3.64 0.97
CA TRP A 12 -5.39 3.17 2.30
C TRP A 12 -4.03 3.74 2.70
N ILE A 13 -3.03 3.71 1.82
CA ILE A 13 -1.70 4.29 2.08
C ILE A 13 -1.82 5.78 2.43
N VAL A 14 -2.55 6.54 1.62
CA VAL A 14 -2.76 7.98 1.83
C VAL A 14 -3.38 8.25 3.20
N MET A 15 -4.45 7.51 3.53
CA MET A 15 -5.15 7.63 4.80
C MET A 15 -4.25 7.30 6.00
N GLN A 16 -3.49 6.21 5.93
CA GLN A 16 -2.62 5.81 7.03
C GLN A 16 -1.44 6.76 7.21
N MET A 17 -0.86 7.25 6.13
CA MET A 17 0.17 8.27 6.17
C MET A 17 -0.35 9.55 6.83
N TYR A 18 -1.51 10.05 6.39
CA TYR A 18 -2.15 11.24 7.00
C TYR A 18 -2.43 11.01 8.48
N ARG A 19 -3.06 9.89 8.86
CA ARG A 19 -3.37 9.54 10.26
C ARG A 19 -2.11 9.51 11.12
N LYS A 20 -1.03 8.92 10.62
CA LYS A 20 0.22 8.82 11.37
C LYS A 20 0.87 10.19 11.58
N VAL A 21 0.85 11.03 10.55
CA VAL A 21 1.31 12.43 10.67
C VAL A 21 0.41 13.21 11.63
N TYR A 22 -0.91 13.06 11.55
CA TYR A 22 -1.86 13.70 12.47
C TYR A 22 -1.59 13.31 13.93
N GLU A 23 -1.42 12.02 14.20
CA GLU A 23 -1.08 11.51 15.53
C GLU A 23 0.16 12.21 16.11
N ASN A 24 1.22 12.26 15.31
CA ASN A 24 2.49 12.83 15.77
C ASN A 24 2.45 14.36 15.85
N LEU A 25 2.04 15.04 14.76
CA LEU A 25 2.11 16.49 14.64
C LEU A 25 1.06 17.21 15.49
N ILE A 26 -0.16 16.68 15.55
CA ILE A 26 -1.31 17.34 16.20
C ILE A 26 -1.53 16.81 17.62
N LEU A 27 -1.63 15.48 17.79
CA LEU A 27 -1.98 14.94 19.10
C LEU A 27 -0.78 14.87 20.05
N LYS A 28 0.41 14.54 19.56
CA LYS A 28 1.61 14.38 20.38
C LYS A 28 2.55 15.58 20.35
N ASP A 29 2.37 16.50 19.42
CA ASP A 29 3.26 17.65 19.17
C ASP A 29 4.73 17.25 18.96
N VAL A 30 4.96 16.19 18.17
CA VAL A 30 6.28 15.65 17.88
C VAL A 30 6.58 15.72 16.40
N ASN A 31 7.75 16.25 16.05
CA ASN A 31 8.27 16.28 14.70
C ASN A 31 9.16 15.05 14.44
N THR A 32 8.54 13.93 14.05
CA THR A 32 9.27 12.74 13.61
C THR A 32 9.84 12.93 12.20
N PRO A 33 10.82 12.09 11.77
CA PRO A 33 11.30 12.11 10.39
C PRO A 33 10.16 11.96 9.35
N LEU A 34 9.15 11.14 9.64
CA LEU A 34 7.96 11.03 8.79
C LEU A 34 7.21 12.37 8.69
N VAL A 35 6.97 13.04 9.82
CA VAL A 35 6.28 14.36 9.85
C VAL A 35 7.02 15.38 9.01
N MET A 36 8.34 15.50 9.21
CA MET A 36 9.17 16.46 8.49
C MET A 36 9.13 16.23 6.96
N GLU A 37 9.29 14.99 6.53
CA GLU A 37 9.27 14.65 5.11
C GLU A 37 7.87 14.84 4.49
N TYR A 38 6.81 14.50 5.22
CA TYR A 38 5.43 14.70 4.77
C TYR A 38 5.09 16.17 4.59
N VAL A 39 5.37 17.00 5.61
CA VAL A 39 5.13 18.45 5.58
C VAL A 39 5.89 19.10 4.42
N LYS A 40 7.15 18.71 4.22
CA LYS A 40 7.97 19.17 3.09
C LYS A 40 7.39 18.75 1.74
N ALA A 41 7.06 17.48 1.56
CA ALA A 41 6.52 16.93 0.31
C ALA A 41 5.19 17.58 -0.08
N MET A 42 4.35 17.87 0.91
CA MET A 42 3.04 18.50 0.73
C MET A 42 3.10 20.03 0.73
N ASN A 43 4.29 20.63 0.93
CA ASN A 43 4.52 22.07 0.99
C ASN A 43 3.63 22.79 2.02
N LEU A 44 3.53 22.22 3.23
CA LEU A 44 2.70 22.78 4.31
C LEU A 44 3.53 23.72 5.19
N GLY A 45 3.00 24.92 5.46
CA GLY A 45 3.69 25.93 6.27
C GLY A 45 3.34 25.89 7.76
N SER A 46 2.22 25.25 8.12
CA SER A 46 1.70 25.27 9.49
C SER A 46 0.88 24.00 9.82
N LYS A 47 0.58 23.80 11.11
CA LYS A 47 -0.36 22.76 11.56
C LYS A 47 -1.79 23.01 11.01
N VAL A 48 -2.17 24.25 10.82
CA VAL A 48 -3.47 24.61 10.24
C VAL A 48 -3.54 24.18 8.78
N ASP A 49 -2.47 24.42 7.99
CA ASP A 49 -2.40 23.96 6.61
C ASP A 49 -2.50 22.45 6.52
N PHE A 50 -1.84 21.73 7.44
CA PHE A 50 -1.95 20.29 7.51
C PHE A 50 -3.40 19.82 7.75
N ILE A 51 -4.11 20.42 8.71
CA ILE A 51 -5.50 20.08 8.99
C ILE A 51 -6.39 20.39 7.78
N ASN A 52 -6.21 21.53 7.14
CA ASN A 52 -6.98 21.95 5.98
C ASN A 52 -6.73 21.05 4.75
N SER A 53 -5.52 20.50 4.60
CA SER A 53 -5.17 19.60 3.50
C SER A 53 -6.01 18.33 3.45
N TRP A 54 -6.68 17.98 4.54
CA TRP A 54 -7.62 16.86 4.57
C TRP A 54 -8.76 17.00 3.56
N SER A 55 -9.30 18.18 3.40
CA SER A 55 -10.36 18.44 2.42
C SER A 55 -9.90 18.11 1.00
N ASP A 56 -8.64 18.47 0.67
CA ASP A 56 -8.06 18.26 -0.66
C ASP A 56 -7.76 16.77 -0.93
N LEU A 57 -7.51 16.00 0.13
CA LEU A 57 -7.27 14.54 0.06
C LEU A 57 -8.56 13.72 -0.01
N LYS A 58 -9.68 14.27 0.44
CA LYS A 58 -10.97 13.56 0.54
C LYS A 58 -11.72 13.49 -0.78
N ASP A 59 -11.56 14.47 -1.65
CA ASP A 59 -12.25 14.57 -2.93
C ASP A 59 -11.57 13.72 -4.02
N GLY A 60 -11.74 12.40 -3.95
CA GLY A 60 -11.06 11.42 -4.80
C GLY A 60 -11.31 11.52 -6.31
N GLU A 61 -12.27 12.34 -6.76
CA GLU A 61 -12.55 12.55 -8.19
C GLU A 61 -11.77 13.73 -8.79
N ASN A 62 -11.35 14.66 -7.96
CA ASN A 62 -10.60 15.85 -8.38
C ASN A 62 -9.20 15.47 -8.87
N THR A 63 -8.75 16.11 -9.97
CA THR A 63 -7.40 15.92 -10.53
C THR A 63 -6.30 16.30 -9.55
N GLU A 64 -6.50 17.35 -8.76
CA GLU A 64 -5.54 17.82 -7.75
C GLU A 64 -5.39 16.78 -6.64
N CYS A 65 -6.48 16.21 -6.14
CA CYS A 65 -6.47 15.13 -5.17
C CYS A 65 -5.66 13.92 -5.68
N LYS A 66 -5.86 13.52 -6.94
CA LYS A 66 -5.09 12.42 -7.55
C LYS A 66 -3.58 12.71 -7.61
N VAL A 67 -3.19 13.98 -7.82
CA VAL A 67 -1.78 14.39 -7.78
C VAL A 67 -1.22 14.29 -6.36
N LEU A 68 -1.96 14.76 -5.36
CA LEU A 68 -1.57 14.67 -3.95
C LEU A 68 -1.46 13.23 -3.49
N HIS A 69 -2.41 12.38 -3.85
CA HIS A 69 -2.37 10.94 -3.56
C HIS A 69 -1.10 10.29 -4.13
N ARG A 70 -0.75 10.60 -5.39
CA ARG A 70 0.47 10.07 -6.01
C ARG A 70 1.73 10.50 -5.25
N LYS A 71 1.80 11.76 -4.81
CA LYS A 71 2.93 12.27 -4.02
C LYS A 71 3.07 11.54 -2.69
N ILE A 72 1.96 11.33 -1.97
CA ILE A 72 1.98 10.63 -0.69
C ILE A 72 2.38 9.14 -0.87
N ILE A 73 1.85 8.49 -1.89
CA ILE A 73 2.22 7.10 -2.20
C ILE A 73 3.71 6.98 -2.57
N GLN A 74 4.23 7.92 -3.35
CA GLN A 74 5.64 7.98 -3.70
C GLN A 74 6.49 8.18 -2.44
N LEU A 75 6.14 9.15 -1.60
CA LEU A 75 6.81 9.41 -0.32
C LEU A 75 6.82 8.17 0.59
N PHE A 76 5.71 7.43 0.65
CA PHE A 76 5.63 6.19 1.42
C PHE A 76 6.72 5.19 0.99
N PHE A 77 6.86 4.93 -0.31
CA PHE A 77 7.87 3.99 -0.80
C PHE A 77 9.30 4.50 -0.64
N GLU A 78 9.54 5.81 -0.85
CA GLU A 78 10.86 6.42 -0.61
C GLU A 78 11.28 6.32 0.86
N LEU A 79 10.36 6.53 1.79
CA LEU A 79 10.62 6.39 3.23
C LEU A 79 10.78 4.92 3.64
N LEU A 80 10.07 4.01 2.98
CA LEU A 80 10.25 2.57 3.19
C LEU A 80 11.66 2.12 2.77
N GLU A 81 12.15 2.57 1.62
CA GLU A 81 13.54 2.33 1.17
C GLU A 81 14.58 2.86 2.16
N ARG A 82 14.32 4.03 2.75
CA ARG A 82 15.17 4.64 3.78
C ARG A 82 14.98 4.01 5.17
N SER A 83 14.24 2.93 5.26
CA SER A 83 13.97 2.20 6.52
C SER A 83 13.36 3.07 7.62
N ASN A 84 12.47 4.00 7.25
CA ASN A 84 11.74 4.78 8.24
C ASN A 84 10.86 3.86 9.10
N PRO A 85 11.01 3.84 10.45
CA PRO A 85 10.38 2.85 11.30
C PRO A 85 8.85 2.96 11.33
N GLU A 86 8.30 4.16 11.19
CA GLU A 86 6.85 4.37 11.18
C GLU A 86 6.24 3.86 9.88
N VAL A 87 6.91 4.09 8.75
CA VAL A 87 6.48 3.60 7.44
C VAL A 87 6.68 2.09 7.33
N GLN A 88 7.75 1.54 7.89
CA GLN A 88 7.93 0.08 8.00
C GLN A 88 6.79 -0.59 8.78
N ALA A 89 6.33 0.03 9.88
CA ALA A 89 5.19 -0.48 10.64
C ALA A 89 3.90 -0.52 9.80
N LEU A 90 3.64 0.53 9.01
CA LEU A 90 2.50 0.57 8.08
C LEU A 90 2.64 -0.47 6.96
N ALA A 91 3.83 -0.61 6.36
CA ALA A 91 4.09 -1.62 5.33
C ALA A 91 3.88 -3.03 5.88
N ASN A 92 4.34 -3.33 7.09
CA ASN A 92 4.12 -4.61 7.75
C ASN A 92 2.63 -4.90 7.99
N GLN A 93 1.85 -3.89 8.33
CA GLN A 93 0.40 -4.05 8.45
C GLN A 93 -0.26 -4.40 7.12
N MET A 94 0.10 -3.69 6.04
CA MET A 94 -0.37 -3.99 4.67
C MET A 94 -0.03 -5.43 4.28
N ILE A 95 1.22 -5.83 4.48
CA ILE A 95 1.74 -7.15 4.13
C ILE A 95 1.00 -8.25 4.88
N LYS A 96 0.77 -8.07 6.18
CA LYS A 96 0.01 -9.03 6.98
C LYS A 96 -1.43 -9.18 6.47
N CYS A 97 -2.12 -8.06 6.19
CA CYS A 97 -3.47 -8.11 5.63
C CYS A 97 -3.51 -8.84 4.29
N ALA A 98 -2.60 -8.53 3.38
CA ALA A 98 -2.51 -9.19 2.08
C ALA A 98 -2.22 -10.70 2.23
N ALA A 99 -1.27 -11.06 3.09
CA ALA A 99 -0.89 -12.45 3.30
C ALA A 99 -2.03 -13.28 3.92
N TYR A 100 -2.75 -12.75 4.91
CA TYR A 100 -3.92 -13.41 5.49
C TYR A 100 -5.08 -13.54 4.49
N THR A 101 -5.31 -12.53 3.64
CA THR A 101 -6.33 -12.59 2.59
C THR A 101 -6.02 -13.70 1.59
N ILE A 102 -4.75 -13.80 1.16
CA ILE A 102 -4.31 -14.87 0.25
C ILE A 102 -4.42 -16.24 0.93
N ASP A 103 -3.99 -16.37 2.19
CA ASP A 103 -4.11 -17.64 2.93
C ASP A 103 -5.57 -18.07 3.09
N ALA A 104 -6.47 -17.15 3.41
CA ALA A 104 -7.90 -17.41 3.48
C ALA A 104 -8.45 -17.92 2.14
N ALA A 105 -8.10 -17.24 1.03
CA ALA A 105 -8.51 -17.66 -0.30
C ALA A 105 -7.97 -19.05 -0.68
N VAL A 106 -6.72 -19.34 -0.34
CA VAL A 106 -6.10 -20.66 -0.57
C VAL A 106 -6.86 -21.75 0.19
N ARG A 107 -7.24 -21.50 1.43
CA ARG A 107 -8.00 -22.46 2.25
C ARG A 107 -9.42 -22.69 1.71
N GLU A 108 -10.12 -21.62 1.35
CA GLU A 108 -11.50 -21.71 0.85
C GLU A 108 -11.61 -22.35 -0.52
N LEU A 109 -10.64 -22.12 -1.39
CA LEU A 109 -10.64 -22.66 -2.75
C LEU A 109 -10.15 -24.13 -2.82
N HIS A 110 -9.73 -24.72 -1.70
CA HIS A 110 -9.33 -26.13 -1.60
C HIS A 110 -8.34 -26.56 -2.67
N PHE A 111 -7.30 -25.76 -2.90
CA PHE A 111 -6.26 -26.13 -3.86
C PHE A 111 -5.57 -27.43 -3.49
N PHE A 112 -5.66 -28.42 -4.37
CA PHE A 112 -4.98 -29.71 -4.27
C PHE A 112 -3.75 -29.71 -5.17
N GLY A 113 -2.61 -29.26 -4.67
CA GLY A 113 -1.38 -29.23 -5.44
C GLY A 113 -0.17 -28.98 -4.55
N GLU A 114 1.01 -29.35 -5.05
CA GLU A 114 2.26 -29.09 -4.33
C GLU A 114 2.61 -27.61 -4.32
N LYS A 115 2.23 -26.87 -5.38
CA LYS A 115 2.45 -25.42 -5.51
C LYS A 115 1.19 -24.72 -6.02
N ILE A 116 0.86 -23.63 -5.39
CA ILE A 116 -0.31 -22.82 -5.71
C ILE A 116 0.18 -21.52 -6.35
N PRO A 117 -0.13 -21.24 -7.64
CA PRO A 117 0.28 -20.01 -8.28
C PRO A 117 -0.54 -18.82 -7.76
N VAL A 118 0.16 -17.77 -7.33
CA VAL A 118 -0.42 -16.51 -6.90
C VAL A 118 0.05 -15.40 -7.83
N TYR A 119 -0.88 -14.79 -8.54
CA TYR A 119 -0.59 -13.71 -9.46
C TYR A 119 -0.87 -12.36 -8.81
N LEU A 120 0.19 -11.58 -8.58
CA LEU A 120 0.10 -10.23 -8.02
C LEU A 120 0.00 -9.21 -9.15
N SER A 121 -0.99 -8.35 -9.10
CA SER A 121 -1.19 -7.28 -10.08
C SER A 121 -1.63 -5.99 -9.39
N GLY A 122 -1.39 -4.86 -10.04
CA GLY A 122 -1.83 -3.55 -9.57
C GLY A 122 -0.73 -2.50 -9.54
N SER A 123 -1.14 -1.22 -9.61
CA SER A 123 -0.23 -0.09 -9.72
C SER A 123 0.66 0.10 -8.47
N ILE A 124 0.16 -0.26 -7.30
CA ILE A 124 0.92 -0.19 -6.04
C ILE A 124 2.06 -1.22 -6.07
N LEU A 125 1.78 -2.47 -6.42
CA LEU A 125 2.78 -3.54 -6.50
C LEU A 125 3.85 -3.25 -7.55
N THR A 126 3.45 -2.68 -8.70
CA THR A 126 4.39 -2.30 -9.75
C THR A 126 5.34 -1.18 -9.28
N LYS A 127 4.84 -0.19 -8.55
CA LYS A 127 5.66 0.89 -7.97
C LYS A 127 6.50 0.41 -6.79
N ALA A 128 6.00 -0.55 -6.03
CA ALA A 128 6.66 -1.13 -4.89
C ALA A 128 7.83 -2.05 -5.24
N ALA A 129 8.01 -2.39 -6.53
CA ALA A 129 9.03 -3.35 -6.96
C ALA A 129 10.47 -2.95 -6.56
N SER A 130 10.76 -1.64 -6.50
CA SER A 130 12.06 -1.09 -6.11
C SER A 130 12.25 -0.95 -4.59
N SER A 131 11.16 -0.93 -3.81
CA SER A 131 11.16 -0.54 -2.40
C SER A 131 11.42 -1.68 -1.38
N GLY A 132 11.74 -2.86 -1.83
CA GLY A 132 11.84 -4.03 -0.94
C GLY A 132 10.49 -4.58 -0.47
N TYR A 133 9.38 -3.86 -0.66
CA TYR A 133 8.03 -4.26 -0.26
C TYR A 133 7.64 -5.64 -0.81
N LEU A 134 7.96 -5.91 -2.07
CA LEU A 134 7.66 -7.19 -2.72
C LEU A 134 8.42 -8.34 -2.07
N SER A 135 9.66 -8.12 -1.66
CA SER A 135 10.46 -9.13 -0.94
C SER A 135 9.85 -9.42 0.43
N MET A 136 9.45 -8.38 1.18
CA MET A 136 8.76 -8.52 2.46
C MET A 136 7.43 -9.28 2.31
N LEU A 137 6.65 -8.99 1.26
CA LEU A 137 5.40 -9.70 0.98
C LEU A 137 5.63 -11.18 0.66
N LYS A 138 6.62 -11.50 -0.17
CA LYS A 138 6.98 -12.90 -0.50
C LYS A 138 7.42 -13.67 0.74
N GLU A 139 8.21 -13.05 1.61
CA GLU A 139 8.65 -13.64 2.88
C GLU A 139 7.45 -13.93 3.80
N ALA A 140 6.54 -12.97 3.98
CA ALA A 140 5.35 -13.14 4.78
C ALA A 140 4.45 -14.26 4.24
N LEU A 141 4.24 -14.32 2.93
CA LEU A 141 3.49 -15.38 2.27
C LEU A 141 4.15 -16.75 2.45
N SER A 142 5.46 -16.83 2.34
CA SER A 142 6.20 -18.06 2.57
C SER A 142 6.02 -18.58 4.01
N CYS A 143 6.04 -17.68 4.99
CA CYS A 143 5.83 -18.03 6.39
C CYS A 143 4.38 -18.49 6.67
N ILE A 144 3.37 -17.74 6.19
CA ILE A 144 1.96 -18.00 6.49
C ILE A 144 1.47 -19.24 5.75
N CYS A 145 1.81 -19.41 4.48
CA CYS A 145 1.34 -20.50 3.63
C CYS A 145 2.35 -21.68 3.55
N GLN A 146 3.32 -21.74 4.44
CA GLN A 146 4.28 -22.86 4.58
C GLN A 146 5.05 -23.19 3.28
N GLY A 147 5.40 -22.18 2.50
CA GLY A 147 6.17 -22.36 1.25
C GLY A 147 5.41 -22.97 0.07
N LYS A 148 4.09 -23.17 0.19
CA LYS A 148 3.25 -23.76 -0.87
C LYS A 148 2.91 -22.81 -2.02
N LEU A 149 3.21 -21.52 -1.89
CA LEU A 149 2.85 -20.51 -2.89
C LEU A 149 3.97 -20.26 -3.88
N GLU A 150 3.62 -20.17 -5.15
CA GLU A 150 4.47 -19.67 -6.22
C GLU A 150 3.99 -18.28 -6.65
N VAL A 151 4.72 -17.24 -6.25
CA VAL A 151 4.30 -15.84 -6.41
C VAL A 151 4.84 -15.27 -7.72
N HIS A 152 3.94 -14.89 -8.61
CA HIS A 152 4.21 -14.28 -9.91
C HIS A 152 3.76 -12.83 -9.94
N MET A 153 4.55 -11.97 -10.60
CA MET A 153 4.13 -10.60 -10.90
C MET A 153 3.48 -10.52 -12.27
N CYS A 154 2.24 -10.01 -12.33
CA CYS A 154 1.59 -9.72 -13.61
C CYS A 154 2.12 -8.40 -14.17
N ALA A 155 2.85 -8.46 -15.28
CA ALA A 155 3.29 -7.28 -16.03
C ALA A 155 2.15 -6.65 -16.84
N LYS A 156 1.11 -7.43 -17.18
CA LYS A 156 -0.04 -6.98 -17.98
C LYS A 156 -1.11 -6.35 -17.11
N ARG A 157 -1.82 -5.37 -17.64
CA ARG A 157 -2.97 -4.77 -16.95
C ARG A 157 -4.10 -5.80 -16.86
N PRO A 158 -4.90 -5.82 -15.78
CA PRO A 158 -6.02 -6.75 -15.62
C PRO A 158 -6.99 -6.75 -16.81
N VAL A 159 -7.22 -5.58 -17.42
CA VAL A 159 -8.07 -5.44 -18.60
C VAL A 159 -7.54 -6.21 -19.83
N GLU A 160 -6.22 -6.31 -19.99
CA GLU A 160 -5.62 -7.06 -21.09
C GLU A 160 -5.81 -8.56 -20.94
N GLY A 161 -5.80 -9.06 -19.68
CA GLY A 161 -6.15 -10.44 -19.36
C GLY A 161 -7.61 -10.75 -19.65
N ALA A 162 -8.52 -9.85 -19.27
CA ALA A 162 -9.95 -10.00 -19.56
C ALA A 162 -10.23 -10.04 -21.07
N VAL A 163 -9.56 -9.19 -21.86
CA VAL A 163 -9.68 -9.21 -23.34
C VAL A 163 -9.18 -10.50 -23.96
N GLN A 164 -8.13 -11.12 -23.39
CA GLN A 164 -7.63 -12.41 -23.87
C GLN A 164 -8.61 -13.54 -23.60
N LEU A 165 -9.28 -13.53 -22.44
CA LEU A 165 -10.33 -14.53 -22.12
C LEU A 165 -11.54 -14.43 -23.05
N LEU A 166 -11.85 -13.26 -23.60
CA LEU A 166 -12.94 -13.06 -24.55
C LEU A 166 -12.59 -13.48 -26.00
N LYS A 167 -11.31 -13.68 -26.29
CA LYS A 167 -10.81 -14.05 -27.63
C LYS A 167 -10.54 -15.55 -27.79
N GLY A 168 -10.56 -16.30 -26.70
CA GLY A 168 -10.44 -17.77 -26.69
C GLY A 168 -11.77 -18.45 -26.66
#